data_f3009bea6544705fadc0df980dc31789
#
_entry.id   f3009bea6544705fadc0df980dc31789
#
_cell.length_a   1.000
_cell.length_b   1.000
_cell.length_c   1.000
_cell.angle_alpha   90.00
_cell.angle_beta   90.00
_cell.angle_gamma   90.00
#
_symmetry.space_group_name_H-M   'P 1'
#
loop_
_entity.id
_entity.type
_entity.pdbx_description
1 polymer ?
#
loop_
_entity_poly.entity_id
_entity_poly.type
_entity_poly.pdbx_seq_one_letter_code
_entity_poly.pdbx_strand_id
1 'polypeptide(L)'
;EIRKVLASRLSKFIKNPQLDVSVVQYRSQRAYISGAVKTASQLPITNVPLTLLDAVNSVGGYNENADIQRIKVTRNGQDLSVSLYDLMQNGDLQQNFILKDGDVVYIPTNEQMKVHIMGEVTKQTTLRMDPGGMNLTEALGEASGMNNNVANAKGVFVIRAEAGMPNNKIGRI
;
A
#
# COMPACT_ATOMS: atom_id res chain seq x y z
N GLU A 1 15.39 1.13 34.82
CA GLU A 1 14.86 0.38 36.00
C GLU A 1 15.62 -0.94 36.23
N ILE A 2 15.71 -1.80 35.21
CA ILE A 2 16.40 -3.11 35.27
C ILE A 2 17.84 -2.97 35.75
N ARG A 3 18.59 -2.00 35.22
CA ARG A 3 20.01 -1.72 35.65
C ARG A 3 20.11 -1.44 37.14
N LYS A 4 19.19 -0.64 37.71
CA LYS A 4 19.16 -0.31 39.12
C LYS A 4 18.88 -1.54 40.01
N VAL A 5 17.93 -2.37 39.59
CA VAL A 5 17.56 -3.59 40.31
C VAL A 5 18.71 -4.60 40.29
N LEU A 6 19.34 -4.80 39.14
CA LEU A 6 20.49 -5.68 39.01
C LEU A 6 21.70 -5.18 39.82
N ALA A 7 21.99 -3.88 39.75
CA ALA A 7 23.08 -3.28 40.55
C ALA A 7 22.83 -3.45 42.05
N SER A 8 21.62 -3.24 42.53
CA SER A 8 21.22 -3.46 43.91
C SER A 8 21.37 -4.93 44.37
N ARG A 9 21.05 -5.88 43.51
CA ARG A 9 21.22 -7.30 43.82
C ARG A 9 22.68 -7.72 43.84
N LEU A 10 23.49 -7.21 42.92
CA LEU A 10 24.92 -7.52 42.82
C LEU A 10 25.77 -6.81 43.88
N SER A 11 25.33 -5.68 44.40
CA SER A 11 26.01 -4.96 45.46
C SER A 11 26.14 -5.77 46.77
N LYS A 12 25.32 -6.83 46.93
CA LYS A 12 25.45 -7.78 48.06
C LYS A 12 26.67 -8.68 47.94
N PHE A 13 27.21 -8.86 46.75
CA PHE A 13 28.32 -9.78 46.49
C PHE A 13 29.59 -9.08 45.99
N ILE A 14 29.43 -7.92 45.33
CA ILE A 14 30.52 -7.19 44.70
C ILE A 14 30.43 -5.71 45.13
N LYS A 15 31.52 -5.16 45.65
CA LYS A 15 31.61 -3.73 45.96
C LYS A 15 31.66 -2.92 44.67
N ASN A 16 30.71 -1.97 44.50
CA ASN A 16 30.57 -1.07 43.34
C ASN A 16 30.42 -1.81 41.99
N PRO A 17 29.36 -2.64 41.80
CA PRO A 17 29.19 -3.34 40.56
C PRO A 17 28.92 -2.36 39.42
N GLN A 18 29.78 -2.36 38.42
CA GLN A 18 29.52 -1.64 37.16
C GLN A 18 28.78 -2.58 36.20
N LEU A 19 27.59 -2.17 35.79
CA LEU A 19 26.71 -2.95 34.93
C LEU A 19 26.34 -2.12 33.71
N ASP A 20 26.51 -2.70 32.56
CA ASP A 20 25.84 -2.25 31.34
C ASP A 20 24.74 -3.24 30.95
N VAL A 21 23.58 -2.70 30.66
CA VAL A 21 22.41 -3.48 30.25
C VAL A 21 21.95 -2.94 28.90
N SER A 22 22.16 -3.72 27.86
CA SER A 22 21.72 -3.40 26.51
C SER A 22 20.66 -4.41 26.05
N VAL A 23 19.67 -3.93 25.28
CA VAL A 23 18.70 -4.79 24.63
C VAL A 23 19.33 -5.33 23.36
N VAL A 24 19.68 -6.60 23.35
CA VAL A 24 20.36 -7.26 22.22
C VAL A 24 19.39 -7.57 21.09
N GLN A 25 18.10 -7.80 21.38
CA GLN A 25 17.12 -8.12 20.36
C GLN A 25 15.69 -7.75 20.82
N TYR A 26 14.96 -7.05 19.93
CA TYR A 26 13.53 -6.77 20.12
C TYR A 26 12.72 -7.90 19.49
N ARG A 27 12.03 -8.71 20.29
CA ARG A 27 11.24 -9.87 19.82
C ARG A 27 9.76 -9.79 20.14
N SER A 28 9.34 -8.84 20.96
CA SER A 28 8.00 -8.78 21.52
C SER A 28 7.00 -8.05 20.64
N GLN A 29 7.44 -7.04 19.89
CA GLN A 29 6.57 -6.20 19.06
C GLN A 29 6.88 -6.40 17.59
N ARG A 30 5.85 -6.61 16.78
CA ARG A 30 5.98 -6.91 15.34
C ARG A 30 4.86 -6.31 14.53
N ALA A 31 5.17 -5.89 13.31
CA ALA A 31 4.20 -5.65 12.25
C ALA A 31 4.34 -6.73 11.18
N TYR A 32 3.28 -6.96 10.44
CA TYR A 32 3.22 -7.97 9.39
C TYR A 32 3.00 -7.26 8.06
N ILE A 33 3.73 -7.66 7.03
CA ILE A 33 3.53 -7.15 5.68
C ILE A 33 3.33 -8.30 4.70
N SER A 34 2.31 -8.19 3.85
CA SER A 34 1.89 -9.23 2.92
C SER A 34 1.19 -8.68 1.68
N GLY A 35 0.83 -9.55 0.74
CA GLY A 35 0.19 -9.20 -0.51
C GLY A 35 1.20 -9.01 -1.64
N ALA A 36 1.04 -7.98 -2.46
CA ALA A 36 1.86 -7.71 -3.64
C ALA A 36 3.22 -7.07 -3.29
N VAL A 37 3.96 -7.71 -2.39
CA VAL A 37 5.35 -7.38 -2.01
C VAL A 37 6.30 -8.44 -2.51
N LYS A 38 7.58 -8.10 -2.63
CA LYS A 38 8.59 -9.08 -3.09
C LYS A 38 8.77 -10.23 -2.10
N THR A 39 8.76 -9.93 -0.79
CA THR A 39 8.92 -10.95 0.25
C THR A 39 8.02 -10.63 1.43
N ALA A 40 6.92 -11.37 1.60
CA ALA A 40 6.08 -11.23 2.80
C ALA A 40 6.89 -11.57 4.05
N SER A 41 6.80 -10.74 5.09
CA SER A 41 7.63 -10.88 6.28
C SER A 41 6.99 -10.31 7.54
N GLN A 42 7.56 -10.70 8.68
CA GLN A 42 7.32 -10.09 9.98
C GLN A 42 8.46 -9.13 10.29
N LEU A 43 8.13 -7.88 10.58
CA LEU A 43 9.09 -6.83 10.87
C LEU A 43 9.11 -6.52 12.36
N PRO A 44 10.27 -6.59 13.04
CA PRO A 44 10.35 -6.23 14.44
C PRO A 44 10.19 -4.72 14.61
N ILE A 45 9.38 -4.31 15.57
CA ILE A 45 9.29 -2.92 15.99
C ILE A 45 10.31 -2.70 17.10
N THR A 46 11.18 -1.76 16.89
CA THR A 46 12.27 -1.43 17.80
C THR A 46 12.02 -0.08 18.49
N ASN A 47 13.04 0.49 19.11
CA ASN A 47 13.00 1.88 19.62
C ASN A 47 13.04 2.94 18.49
N VAL A 48 13.33 2.53 17.25
CA VAL A 48 13.21 3.39 16.07
C VAL A 48 11.82 3.18 15.48
N PRO A 49 11.04 4.26 15.26
CA PRO A 49 9.73 4.15 14.65
C PRO A 49 9.80 3.48 13.27
N LEU A 50 9.01 2.45 13.06
CA LEU A 50 8.88 1.76 11.77
C LEU A 50 7.74 2.40 11.00
N THR A 51 8.05 3.05 9.88
CA THR A 51 7.03 3.65 9.02
C THR A 51 6.55 2.67 7.95
N LEU A 52 5.44 2.98 7.27
CA LEU A 52 4.95 2.20 6.14
C LEU A 52 6.01 2.09 5.03
N LEU A 53 6.67 3.19 4.71
CA LEU A 53 7.70 3.22 3.68
C LEU A 53 8.91 2.36 4.06
N ASP A 54 9.35 2.42 5.32
CA ASP A 54 10.43 1.57 5.82
C ASP A 54 10.06 0.09 5.77
N ALA A 55 8.83 -0.24 6.13
CA ALA A 55 8.32 -1.60 6.09
C ALA A 55 8.32 -2.16 4.67
N VAL A 56 7.81 -1.39 3.70
CA VAL A 56 7.80 -1.78 2.29
C VAL A 56 9.23 -1.95 1.76
N ASN A 57 10.13 -1.02 2.07
CA ASN A 57 11.53 -1.10 1.64
C ASN A 57 12.26 -2.31 2.26
N SER A 58 11.98 -2.62 3.53
CA SER A 58 12.60 -3.74 4.25
C SER A 58 12.28 -5.11 3.63
N VAL A 59 11.15 -5.23 2.95
CA VAL A 59 10.74 -6.46 2.25
C VAL A 59 11.13 -6.48 0.77
N GLY A 60 11.98 -5.54 0.36
CA GLY A 60 12.50 -5.42 -1.01
C GLY A 60 11.57 -4.65 -1.96
N GLY A 61 10.56 -3.96 -1.42
CA GLY A 61 9.60 -3.19 -2.20
C GLY A 61 8.35 -3.98 -2.58
N TYR A 62 7.52 -3.36 -3.40
CA TYR A 62 6.29 -3.93 -3.94
C TYR A 62 6.50 -4.50 -5.35
N ASN A 63 5.58 -5.36 -5.79
CA ASN A 63 5.57 -5.95 -7.13
C ASN A 63 4.98 -4.97 -8.15
N GLU A 64 5.26 -5.20 -9.44
CA GLU A 64 4.74 -4.37 -10.54
C GLU A 64 3.20 -4.35 -10.63
N ASN A 65 2.56 -5.41 -10.15
CA ASN A 65 1.10 -5.51 -10.11
C ASN A 65 0.49 -5.05 -8.77
N ALA A 66 1.24 -4.33 -7.93
CA ALA A 66 0.74 -3.83 -6.66
C ALA A 66 -0.19 -2.63 -6.83
N ASP A 67 -1.27 -2.60 -6.07
CA ASP A 67 -2.11 -1.42 -5.90
C ASP A 67 -1.61 -0.60 -4.72
N ILE A 68 -0.69 0.32 -5.02
CA ILE A 68 -0.07 1.18 -4.01
C ILE A 68 -0.92 2.38 -3.60
N GLN A 69 -2.09 2.57 -4.20
CA GLN A 69 -3.06 3.60 -3.79
C GLN A 69 -4.00 3.13 -2.67
N ARG A 70 -4.23 1.82 -2.56
CA ARG A 70 -5.22 1.25 -1.65
C ARG A 70 -4.62 0.20 -0.73
N ILE A 71 -3.51 0.55 -0.09
CA ILE A 71 -2.88 -0.30 0.92
C ILE A 71 -3.78 -0.34 2.15
N LYS A 72 -4.03 -1.53 2.67
CA LYS A 72 -4.77 -1.73 3.91
C LYS A 72 -3.82 -1.92 5.07
N VAL A 73 -4.01 -1.15 6.13
CA VAL A 73 -3.36 -1.37 7.41
C VAL A 73 -4.43 -1.72 8.43
N THR A 74 -4.46 -2.98 8.85
CA THR A 74 -5.41 -3.44 9.88
C THR A 74 -4.76 -3.27 11.25
N ARG A 75 -5.37 -2.46 12.11
CA ARG A 75 -4.97 -2.21 13.50
C ARG A 75 -6.14 -2.46 14.44
N ASN A 76 -6.01 -3.36 15.39
CA ASN A 76 -7.06 -3.68 16.37
C ASN A 76 -8.41 -4.04 15.70
N GLY A 77 -8.38 -4.73 14.57
CA GLY A 77 -9.58 -5.10 13.82
C GLY A 77 -10.22 -3.98 13.00
N GLN A 78 -9.61 -2.81 12.93
CA GLN A 78 -10.04 -1.71 12.07
C GLN A 78 -9.11 -1.57 10.86
N ASP A 79 -9.70 -1.43 9.69
CA ASP A 79 -8.97 -1.21 8.45
C ASP A 79 -8.79 0.28 8.18
N LEU A 80 -7.55 0.68 7.99
CA LEU A 80 -7.13 2.00 7.54
C LEU A 80 -6.65 1.88 6.10
N SER A 81 -7.13 2.74 5.22
CA SER A 81 -6.64 2.82 3.85
C SER A 81 -5.53 3.87 3.76
N VAL A 82 -4.40 3.49 3.20
CA VAL A 82 -3.21 4.33 3.07
C VAL A 82 -2.71 4.27 1.63
N SER A 83 -2.26 5.40 1.10
CA SER A 83 -1.77 5.54 -0.27
C SER A 83 -0.25 5.78 -0.29
N LEU A 84 0.50 4.77 -0.67
CA LEU A 84 1.94 4.92 -0.90
C LEU A 84 2.21 5.74 -2.19
N TYR A 85 1.26 5.71 -3.14
CA TYR A 85 1.32 6.53 -4.34
C TYR A 85 1.29 8.03 -3.99
N ASP A 86 0.35 8.46 -3.13
CA ASP A 86 0.24 9.87 -2.72
C ASP A 86 1.45 10.32 -1.92
N LEU A 87 1.98 9.44 -1.07
CA LEU A 87 3.23 9.71 -0.37
C LEU A 87 4.39 9.99 -1.35
N MET A 88 4.55 9.15 -2.37
CA MET A 88 5.70 9.20 -3.26
C MET A 88 5.56 10.24 -4.38
N GLN A 89 4.36 10.39 -4.95
CA GLN A 89 4.11 11.27 -6.10
C GLN A 89 3.65 12.66 -5.68
N ASN A 90 2.83 12.76 -4.64
CA ASN A 90 2.23 14.01 -4.19
C ASN A 90 2.91 14.59 -2.94
N GLY A 91 3.85 13.86 -2.34
CA GLY A 91 4.56 14.29 -1.12
C GLY A 91 3.68 14.32 0.12
N ASP A 92 2.56 13.58 0.14
CA ASP A 92 1.65 13.53 1.29
C ASP A 92 2.26 12.68 2.41
N LEU A 93 2.99 13.34 3.31
CA LEU A 93 3.65 12.70 4.45
C LEU A 93 2.68 12.07 5.46
N GLN A 94 1.39 12.44 5.45
CA GLN A 94 0.38 11.83 6.32
C GLN A 94 0.13 10.36 5.96
N GLN A 95 0.42 9.99 4.71
CA GLN A 95 0.35 8.60 4.24
C GLN A 95 1.51 7.74 4.76
N ASN A 96 2.59 8.34 5.27
CA ASN A 96 3.70 7.58 5.86
C ASN A 96 3.39 7.17 7.31
N PHE A 97 2.47 6.25 7.43
CA PHE A 97 1.89 5.79 8.67
C PHE A 97 2.93 5.07 9.55
N ILE A 98 3.00 5.42 10.84
CA ILE A 98 3.86 4.70 11.80
C ILE A 98 3.17 3.41 12.22
N LEU A 99 3.82 2.29 11.97
CA LEU A 99 3.35 0.96 12.34
C LEU A 99 3.52 0.71 13.84
N LYS A 100 2.57 -0.02 14.40
CA LYS A 100 2.54 -0.44 15.81
C LYS A 100 2.49 -1.95 15.91
N ASP A 101 2.69 -2.44 17.13
CA ASP A 101 2.59 -3.86 17.42
C ASP A 101 1.24 -4.44 17.01
N GLY A 102 1.28 -5.55 16.31
CA GLY A 102 0.11 -6.24 15.80
C GLY A 102 -0.48 -5.69 14.51
N ASP A 103 0.09 -4.63 13.93
CA ASP A 103 -0.38 -4.11 12.63
C ASP A 103 -0.16 -5.13 11.52
N VAL A 104 -1.16 -5.26 10.66
CA VAL A 104 -1.09 -6.07 9.45
C VAL A 104 -1.21 -5.15 8.24
N VAL A 105 -0.13 -5.03 7.47
CA VAL A 105 -0.09 -4.29 6.21
C VAL A 105 -0.37 -5.26 5.08
N TYR A 106 -1.39 -4.99 4.29
CA TYR A 106 -1.74 -5.75 3.10
C TYR A 106 -1.72 -4.86 1.87
N ILE A 107 -0.84 -5.19 0.92
CA ILE A 107 -0.76 -4.49 -0.37
C ILE A 107 -1.53 -5.33 -1.39
N PRO A 108 -2.70 -4.85 -1.88
CA PRO A 108 -3.48 -5.59 -2.87
C PRO A 108 -2.82 -5.57 -4.24
N THR A 109 -3.31 -6.41 -5.14
CA THR A 109 -2.94 -6.36 -6.56
C THR A 109 -3.86 -5.41 -7.33
N ASN A 110 -3.37 -4.83 -8.42
CA ASN A 110 -4.13 -3.99 -9.33
C ASN A 110 -4.89 -4.81 -10.42
N GLU A 111 -5.01 -6.12 -10.25
CA GLU A 111 -5.66 -6.99 -11.24
C GLU A 111 -7.13 -6.65 -11.50
N GLN A 112 -7.78 -6.03 -10.52
CA GLN A 112 -9.17 -5.58 -10.65
C GLN A 112 -9.28 -4.18 -11.26
N MET A 113 -8.18 -3.44 -11.38
CA MET A 113 -8.15 -2.13 -12.01
C MET A 113 -8.07 -2.28 -13.52
N LYS A 114 -9.22 -2.53 -14.15
CA LYS A 114 -9.33 -2.76 -15.58
C LYS A 114 -10.30 -1.78 -16.23
N VAL A 115 -9.95 -1.35 -17.43
CA VAL A 115 -10.85 -0.62 -18.32
C VAL A 115 -11.19 -1.53 -19.49
N HIS A 116 -12.48 -1.71 -19.73
CA HIS A 116 -12.98 -2.44 -20.88
C HIS A 116 -13.37 -1.44 -21.97
N ILE A 117 -12.75 -1.53 -23.12
CA ILE A 117 -12.99 -0.67 -24.27
C ILE A 117 -13.71 -1.51 -25.31
N MET A 118 -14.96 -1.12 -25.59
CA MET A 118 -15.87 -1.86 -26.46
C MET A 118 -16.57 -0.90 -27.40
N GLY A 119 -17.26 -1.45 -28.41
CA GLY A 119 -18.00 -0.68 -29.43
C GLY A 119 -17.18 -0.41 -30.67
N GLU A 120 -17.41 0.75 -31.31
CA GLU A 120 -16.81 1.09 -32.59
C GLU A 120 -15.37 1.65 -32.44
N VAL A 121 -14.52 0.89 -31.78
CA VAL A 121 -13.07 1.12 -31.72
C VAL A 121 -12.37 0.18 -32.69
N THR A 122 -11.15 0.55 -33.10
CA THR A 122 -10.38 -0.27 -34.05
C THR A 122 -10.03 -1.62 -33.44
N LYS A 123 -9.73 -1.65 -32.13
CA LYS A 123 -9.44 -2.88 -31.38
C LYS A 123 -10.14 -2.87 -30.03
N GLN A 124 -11.19 -3.70 -29.90
CA GLN A 124 -11.80 -3.92 -28.60
C GLN A 124 -10.83 -4.63 -27.66
N THR A 125 -10.61 -4.10 -26.47
CA THR A 125 -9.60 -4.60 -25.56
C THR A 125 -9.96 -4.33 -24.10
N THR A 126 -9.30 -5.07 -23.21
CA THR A 126 -9.32 -4.83 -21.77
C THR A 126 -7.90 -4.43 -21.35
N LEU A 127 -7.77 -3.23 -20.82
CA LEU A 127 -6.52 -2.67 -20.36
C LEU A 127 -6.45 -2.72 -18.84
N ARG A 128 -5.26 -2.92 -18.33
CA ARG A 128 -4.97 -2.74 -16.91
C ARG A 128 -4.62 -1.26 -16.69
N MET A 129 -5.19 -0.66 -15.66
CA MET A 129 -4.81 0.70 -15.27
C MET A 129 -3.58 0.68 -14.36
N ASP A 130 -2.70 1.62 -14.58
CA ASP A 130 -1.63 1.93 -13.65
C ASP A 130 -2.17 2.60 -12.36
N PRO A 131 -1.41 2.60 -11.25
CA PRO A 131 -1.81 3.29 -10.03
C PRO A 131 -2.14 4.78 -10.24
N GLY A 132 -1.52 5.45 -11.20
CA GLY A 132 -1.84 6.84 -11.57
C GLY A 132 -3.19 7.02 -12.27
N GLY A 133 -3.87 5.93 -12.60
CA GLY A 133 -5.11 5.94 -13.38
C GLY A 133 -4.84 5.86 -14.89
N MET A 134 -5.90 6.04 -15.66
CA MET A 134 -5.87 6.09 -17.13
C MET A 134 -6.90 7.11 -17.60
N ASN A 135 -6.51 8.02 -18.47
CA ASN A 135 -7.44 8.95 -19.09
C ASN A 135 -8.08 8.35 -20.35
N LEU A 136 -9.16 8.99 -20.83
CA LEU A 136 -9.90 8.50 -22.00
C LEU A 136 -9.03 8.48 -23.27
N THR A 137 -8.17 9.45 -23.44
CA THR A 137 -7.30 9.55 -24.63
C THR A 137 -6.28 8.40 -24.65
N GLU A 138 -5.68 8.10 -23.52
CA GLU A 138 -4.79 6.94 -23.37
C GLU A 138 -5.52 5.64 -23.67
N ALA A 139 -6.70 5.45 -23.07
CA ALA A 139 -7.53 4.27 -23.30
C ALA A 139 -7.86 4.07 -24.78
N LEU A 140 -8.30 5.14 -25.45
CA LEU A 140 -8.59 5.07 -26.88
C LEU A 140 -7.33 4.86 -27.72
N GLY A 141 -6.20 5.43 -27.34
CA GLY A 141 -4.90 5.21 -28.01
C GLY A 141 -4.50 3.74 -28.01
N GLU A 142 -4.61 3.09 -26.84
CA GLU A 142 -4.32 1.65 -26.69
C GLU A 142 -5.31 0.75 -27.48
N ALA A 143 -6.56 1.23 -27.69
CA ALA A 143 -7.53 0.58 -28.57
C ALA A 143 -7.29 0.86 -30.06
N SER A 144 -6.17 1.49 -30.42
CA SER A 144 -5.83 1.93 -31.78
C SER A 144 -6.84 2.95 -32.36
N GLY A 145 -7.46 3.72 -31.46
CA GLY A 145 -8.41 4.77 -31.82
C GLY A 145 -9.81 4.27 -32.14
N MET A 146 -10.67 5.21 -32.48
CA MET A 146 -12.04 4.91 -32.98
C MET A 146 -12.01 4.45 -34.42
N ASN A 147 -12.92 3.59 -34.79
CA ASN A 147 -13.12 3.20 -36.20
C ASN A 147 -13.74 4.36 -36.99
N ASN A 148 -12.94 5.08 -37.76
CA ASN A 148 -13.31 6.29 -38.45
C ASN A 148 -14.46 6.11 -39.45
N ASN A 149 -14.75 4.88 -39.86
CA ASN A 149 -15.83 4.61 -40.86
C ASN A 149 -17.22 4.54 -40.24
N VAL A 150 -17.31 4.19 -38.94
CA VAL A 150 -18.58 3.88 -38.26
C VAL A 150 -18.74 4.56 -36.92
N ALA A 151 -17.66 4.96 -36.28
CA ALA A 151 -17.67 5.52 -34.92
C ALA A 151 -18.23 6.95 -34.90
N ASN A 152 -19.08 7.23 -33.93
CA ASN A 152 -19.55 8.56 -33.63
C ASN A 152 -18.79 9.14 -32.43
N ALA A 153 -17.86 10.06 -32.67
CA ALA A 153 -17.05 10.69 -31.61
C ALA A 153 -17.89 11.41 -30.54
N LYS A 154 -19.12 11.82 -30.87
CA LYS A 154 -20.06 12.44 -29.92
C LYS A 154 -20.83 11.41 -29.07
N GLY A 155 -20.64 10.13 -29.33
CA GLY A 155 -21.34 9.02 -28.67
C GLY A 155 -20.43 8.18 -27.76
N VAL A 156 -19.41 8.76 -27.16
CA VAL A 156 -18.53 8.07 -26.18
C VAL A 156 -19.21 8.05 -24.81
N PHE A 157 -19.32 6.86 -24.22
CA PHE A 157 -19.88 6.65 -22.88
C PHE A 157 -18.80 6.11 -21.95
N VAL A 158 -18.67 6.71 -20.77
CA VAL A 158 -17.80 6.21 -19.69
C VAL A 158 -18.69 5.70 -18.56
N ILE A 159 -18.61 4.39 -18.30
CA ILE A 159 -19.37 3.74 -17.22
C ILE A 159 -18.38 3.47 -16.09
N ARG A 160 -18.65 4.04 -14.91
CA ARG A 160 -17.84 3.84 -13.70
C ARG A 160 -18.71 3.29 -12.58
N ALA A 161 -18.19 2.30 -11.85
CA ALA A 161 -18.74 1.90 -10.58
C ALA A 161 -18.19 2.84 -9.49
N GLU A 162 -19.07 3.51 -8.76
CA GLU A 162 -18.69 4.29 -7.56
C GLU A 162 -18.92 3.41 -6.32
N ALA A 163 -17.92 3.37 -5.43
CA ALA A 163 -18.04 2.64 -4.17
C ALA A 163 -19.21 3.20 -3.33
N GLY A 164 -20.15 2.32 -2.96
CA GLY A 164 -21.31 2.66 -2.13
C GLY A 164 -22.58 3.09 -2.89
N MET A 165 -22.59 3.10 -4.21
CA MET A 165 -23.82 3.33 -4.98
C MET A 165 -24.34 2.04 -5.60
N PRO A 166 -25.65 1.70 -5.44
CA PRO A 166 -26.23 0.48 -5.98
C PRO A 166 -26.41 0.49 -7.52
N ASN A 167 -26.22 1.62 -8.17
CA ASN A 167 -26.37 1.75 -9.63
C ASN A 167 -25.19 2.49 -10.24
N ASN A 168 -24.63 1.92 -11.30
CA ASN A 168 -23.58 2.53 -12.12
C ASN A 168 -24.09 3.84 -12.74
N LYS A 169 -23.39 4.96 -12.51
CA LYS A 169 -23.63 6.19 -13.25
C LYS A 169 -23.07 6.07 -14.66
N ILE A 170 -23.92 6.29 -15.66
CA ILE A 170 -23.51 6.41 -17.05
C ILE A 170 -23.30 7.89 -17.34
N GLY A 171 -22.05 8.29 -17.51
CA GLY A 171 -21.71 9.64 -18.00
C GLY A 171 -21.58 9.63 -19.52
N ARG A 172 -22.29 10.52 -20.20
CA ARG A 172 -22.04 10.85 -21.61
C ARG A 172 -21.05 12.01 -21.64
N ILE A 173 -19.99 11.87 -22.40
CA ILE A 173 -18.99 12.93 -22.66
C ILE A 173 -19.35 13.65 -23.93
#